data_75ce7acccbd9badc5e2ef414245359c9
#
_entry.id   75ce7acccbd9badc5e2ef414245359c9
#
_cell.length_a   1.000
_cell.length_b   1.000
_cell.length_c   1.000
_cell.angle_alpha   90.00
_cell.angle_beta   90.00
_cell.angle_gamma   90.00
#
_symmetry.space_group_name_H-M   'P 1'
#
loop_
_entity.id
_entity.type
_entity.pdbx_description
1 polymer ?
#
loop_
_entity_poly.entity_id
_entity_poly.type
_entity_poly.pdbx_seq_one_letter_code
_entity_poly.pdbx_strand_id
1 'polypeptide(L)'
;DKNGNHIADDIEWEVSELNGHGDFSDEEGCQLMQECDVVVTNPPFSLFRDFVAQLVKYDKKFLIIGNNNAVTYKEIFPLIKDGKIWLGRTLFTGKMPFFKVPNDYDINNSRFEVREDGIYKQVNAVCWFTNIYNQTNKEVLDVYCKYNEVDYPKYDNYDAINCDVFAKLPMDYDGVIGVPITSL
;
A
#
# COMPACT_ATOMS: atom_id res chain seq x y z
N ASP A 1 -27.41 -1.58 -10.56
CA ASP A 1 -28.47 -2.06 -9.65
C ASP A 1 -29.82 -1.95 -10.36
N LYS A 2 -30.20 -2.98 -11.13
CA LYS A 2 -31.43 -3.00 -11.94
C LYS A 2 -32.68 -3.25 -11.09
N ASN A 3 -32.53 -3.86 -9.92
CA ASN A 3 -33.63 -4.23 -9.03
C ASN A 3 -33.70 -3.38 -7.75
N GLY A 4 -32.75 -2.49 -7.52
CA GLY A 4 -32.75 -1.54 -6.39
C GLY A 4 -32.43 -2.14 -5.01
N ASN A 5 -31.87 -3.37 -4.98
CA ASN A 5 -31.57 -4.05 -3.71
C ASN A 5 -30.14 -3.76 -3.20
N HIS A 6 -29.33 -3.03 -3.94
CA HIS A 6 -27.92 -2.72 -3.67
C HIS A 6 -26.98 -3.94 -3.53
N ILE A 7 -27.38 -5.07 -4.10
CA ILE A 7 -26.61 -6.32 -4.15
C ILE A 7 -26.42 -6.66 -5.63
N ALA A 8 -25.19 -6.84 -6.07
CA ALA A 8 -24.91 -7.33 -7.41
C ALA A 8 -25.32 -8.82 -7.49
N ASP A 9 -26.37 -9.12 -8.20
CA ASP A 9 -26.86 -10.46 -8.43
C ASP A 9 -26.73 -10.89 -9.91
N ASP A 10 -26.93 -12.17 -10.18
CA ASP A 10 -26.69 -12.75 -11.53
C ASP A 10 -27.48 -12.10 -12.66
N ILE A 11 -28.54 -11.36 -12.36
CA ILE A 11 -29.38 -10.66 -13.36
C ILE A 11 -28.73 -9.33 -13.79
N GLU A 12 -27.79 -8.83 -13.02
CA GLU A 12 -27.18 -7.51 -13.20
C GLU A 12 -25.79 -7.58 -13.86
N TRP A 13 -25.23 -8.79 -14.02
CA TRP A 13 -23.95 -8.99 -14.67
C TRP A 13 -24.12 -9.00 -16.18
N GLU A 14 -23.31 -8.19 -16.85
CA GLU A 14 -23.11 -8.24 -18.28
C GLU A 14 -21.65 -8.65 -18.53
N VAL A 15 -21.46 -9.77 -19.19
CA VAL A 15 -20.14 -10.30 -19.50
C VAL A 15 -19.86 -10.05 -20.95
N SER A 16 -18.80 -9.33 -21.26
CA SER A 16 -18.27 -9.13 -22.61
C SER A 16 -16.84 -9.64 -22.70
N GLU A 17 -16.45 -10.15 -23.85
CA GLU A 17 -15.06 -10.50 -24.10
C GLU A 17 -14.23 -9.23 -24.34
N LEU A 18 -13.01 -9.23 -23.80
CA LEU A 18 -12.04 -8.18 -24.10
C LEU A 18 -11.49 -8.36 -25.53
N ASN A 19 -11.29 -7.27 -26.25
CA ASN A 19 -10.68 -7.29 -27.58
C ASN A 19 -9.15 -7.44 -27.52
N GLY A 20 -8.54 -7.14 -26.36
CA GLY A 20 -7.11 -7.22 -26.10
C GLY A 20 -6.70 -8.44 -25.27
N HIS A 21 -5.46 -8.42 -24.79
CA HIS A 21 -4.91 -9.48 -23.95
C HIS A 21 -5.17 -9.26 -22.46
N GLY A 22 -5.93 -8.22 -22.09
CA GLY A 22 -6.22 -7.87 -20.69
C GLY A 22 -5.05 -7.21 -19.97
N ASP A 23 -4.07 -6.67 -20.71
CA ASP A 23 -3.00 -5.86 -20.13
C ASP A 23 -3.55 -4.47 -19.80
N PHE A 24 -3.26 -3.97 -18.60
CA PHE A 24 -3.69 -2.65 -18.16
C PHE A 24 -3.09 -1.51 -19.01
N SER A 25 -2.01 -1.77 -19.72
CA SER A 25 -1.34 -0.80 -20.61
C SER A 25 -1.88 -0.80 -22.05
N ASP A 26 -2.68 -1.80 -22.41
CA ASP A 26 -3.35 -1.85 -23.70
C ASP A 26 -4.38 -0.73 -23.84
N GLU A 27 -4.77 -0.41 -25.06
CA GLU A 27 -5.74 0.65 -25.35
C GLU A 27 -7.06 0.41 -24.59
N GLU A 28 -7.56 -0.82 -24.59
CA GLU A 28 -8.79 -1.20 -23.88
C GLU A 28 -8.62 -1.10 -22.36
N GLY A 29 -7.50 -1.58 -21.79
CA GLY A 29 -7.18 -1.45 -20.38
C GLY A 29 -7.08 0.02 -19.94
N CYS A 30 -6.46 0.86 -20.77
CA CYS A 30 -6.40 2.30 -20.56
C CYS A 30 -7.80 2.95 -20.60
N GLN A 31 -8.66 2.53 -21.53
CA GLN A 31 -10.02 3.04 -21.65
C GLN A 31 -10.87 2.66 -20.44
N LEU A 32 -10.86 1.40 -20.03
CA LEU A 32 -11.55 0.93 -18.83
C LEU A 32 -11.07 1.67 -17.57
N MET A 33 -9.75 1.92 -17.45
CA MET A 33 -9.21 2.71 -16.36
C MET A 33 -9.70 4.16 -16.39
N GLN A 34 -9.91 4.75 -17.57
CA GLN A 34 -10.44 6.11 -17.69
C GLN A 34 -11.94 6.20 -17.36
N GLU A 35 -12.70 5.16 -17.61
CA GLU A 35 -14.14 5.11 -17.35
C GLU A 35 -14.47 4.86 -15.86
N CYS A 36 -13.60 4.13 -15.12
CA CYS A 36 -13.86 3.83 -13.72
C CYS A 36 -13.58 5.02 -12.79
N ASP A 37 -14.28 5.11 -11.66
CA ASP A 37 -14.05 6.12 -10.63
C ASP A 37 -12.96 5.69 -9.64
N VAL A 38 -12.92 4.40 -9.33
CA VAL A 38 -12.00 3.80 -8.34
C VAL A 38 -11.44 2.49 -8.86
N VAL A 39 -10.14 2.31 -8.75
CA VAL A 39 -9.45 1.05 -9.09
C VAL A 39 -9.13 0.28 -7.83
N VAL A 40 -9.72 -0.91 -7.69
CA VAL A 40 -9.43 -1.82 -6.57
C VAL A 40 -8.91 -3.13 -7.14
N THR A 41 -7.62 -3.43 -6.92
CA THR A 41 -7.00 -4.60 -7.55
C THR A 41 -5.73 -5.06 -6.85
N ASN A 42 -5.26 -6.24 -7.25
CA ASN A 42 -3.93 -6.77 -6.93
C ASN A 42 -3.10 -6.82 -8.21
N PRO A 43 -2.38 -5.75 -8.56
CA PRO A 43 -1.60 -5.72 -9.79
C PRO A 43 -0.38 -6.66 -9.72
N PRO A 44 0.16 -7.11 -10.87
CA PRO A 44 1.42 -7.84 -10.89
C PRO A 44 2.54 -7.01 -10.26
N PHE A 45 3.26 -7.56 -9.28
CA PHE A 45 4.29 -6.82 -8.55
C PHE A 45 5.47 -6.39 -9.43
N SER A 46 5.76 -7.14 -10.49
CA SER A 46 6.76 -6.78 -11.49
C SER A 46 6.42 -5.50 -12.26
N LEU A 47 5.14 -5.20 -12.44
CA LEU A 47 4.62 -4.05 -13.17
C LEU A 47 4.05 -2.96 -12.24
N PHE A 48 4.24 -3.10 -10.93
CA PHE A 48 3.65 -2.22 -9.92
C PHE A 48 3.96 -0.74 -10.15
N ARG A 49 5.20 -0.41 -10.54
CA ARG A 49 5.63 0.97 -10.81
C ARG A 49 4.86 1.58 -11.98
N ASP A 50 4.78 0.82 -13.08
CA ASP A 50 4.12 1.28 -14.31
C ASP A 50 2.60 1.41 -14.07
N PHE A 51 2.03 0.48 -13.31
CA PHE A 51 0.62 0.52 -12.93
C PHE A 51 0.29 1.75 -12.09
N VAL A 52 1.09 2.05 -11.05
CA VAL A 52 0.89 3.25 -10.22
C VAL A 52 1.08 4.52 -11.04
N ALA A 53 2.09 4.57 -11.94
CA ALA A 53 2.30 5.71 -12.82
C ALA A 53 1.07 5.98 -13.70
N GLN A 54 0.43 4.92 -14.18
CA GLN A 54 -0.79 5.03 -14.99
C GLN A 54 -1.99 5.51 -14.17
N LEU A 55 -2.18 5.00 -12.95
CA LEU A 55 -3.22 5.48 -12.04
C LEU A 55 -3.08 6.98 -11.73
N VAL A 56 -1.86 7.43 -11.47
CA VAL A 56 -1.55 8.84 -11.24
C VAL A 56 -1.77 9.68 -12.50
N LYS A 57 -1.35 9.18 -13.68
CA LYS A 57 -1.54 9.84 -14.97
C LYS A 57 -3.01 10.10 -15.28
N TYR A 58 -3.88 9.15 -14.96
CA TYR A 58 -5.33 9.27 -15.20
C TYR A 58 -6.10 9.83 -14.00
N ASP A 59 -5.39 10.30 -12.97
CA ASP A 59 -5.97 10.87 -11.73
C ASP A 59 -7.04 9.97 -11.10
N LYS A 60 -6.76 8.67 -11.04
CA LYS A 60 -7.70 7.69 -10.50
C LYS A 60 -7.54 7.51 -9.00
N LYS A 61 -8.67 7.37 -8.32
CA LYS A 61 -8.68 6.86 -6.96
C LYS A 61 -8.39 5.37 -6.97
N PHE A 62 -7.61 4.89 -5.99
CA PHE A 62 -7.26 3.48 -5.98
C PHE A 62 -7.03 2.93 -4.58
N LEU A 63 -7.22 1.62 -4.46
CA LEU A 63 -6.82 0.78 -3.35
C LEU A 63 -6.19 -0.48 -3.93
N ILE A 64 -4.87 -0.60 -3.86
CA ILE A 64 -4.12 -1.69 -4.48
C ILE A 64 -3.19 -2.37 -3.49
N ILE A 65 -2.89 -3.64 -3.75
CA ILE A 65 -1.91 -4.40 -2.98
C ILE A 65 -0.55 -4.31 -3.68
N GLY A 66 0.50 -4.05 -2.90
CA GLY A 66 1.86 -4.04 -3.39
C GLY A 66 2.84 -4.67 -2.41
N ASN A 67 4.04 -4.95 -2.88
CA ASN A 67 5.11 -5.40 -2.01
C ASN A 67 5.53 -4.25 -1.07
N ASN A 68 5.81 -4.56 0.20
CA ASN A 68 6.28 -3.57 1.19
C ASN A 68 7.51 -2.80 0.69
N ASN A 69 8.41 -3.45 -0.05
CA ASN A 69 9.59 -2.79 -0.59
C ASN A 69 9.26 -1.71 -1.63
N ALA A 70 8.04 -1.71 -2.18
CA ALA A 70 7.65 -0.70 -3.17
C ALA A 70 7.71 0.73 -2.62
N VAL A 71 7.60 0.92 -1.31
CA VAL A 71 7.78 2.24 -0.67
C VAL A 71 9.16 2.86 -0.93
N THR A 72 10.17 2.04 -1.19
CA THR A 72 11.54 2.50 -1.48
C THR A 72 11.80 2.78 -2.97
N TYR A 73 10.84 2.49 -3.84
CA TYR A 73 11.02 2.72 -5.27
C TYR A 73 11.07 4.21 -5.57
N LYS A 74 11.99 4.61 -6.45
CA LYS A 74 12.18 6.02 -6.83
C LYS A 74 10.94 6.67 -7.45
N GLU A 75 10.03 5.87 -8.01
CA GLU A 75 8.77 6.31 -8.58
C GLU A 75 7.65 6.44 -7.52
N ILE A 76 7.74 5.68 -6.43
CA ILE A 76 6.69 5.57 -5.40
C ILE A 76 6.98 6.47 -4.21
N PHE A 77 8.23 6.47 -3.72
CA PHE A 77 8.59 7.25 -2.51
C PHE A 77 8.25 8.75 -2.62
N PRO A 78 8.52 9.45 -3.74
CA PRO A 78 8.12 10.85 -3.88
C PRO A 78 6.61 11.07 -3.74
N LEU A 79 5.79 10.14 -4.24
CA LEU A 79 4.33 10.22 -4.13
C LEU A 79 3.87 10.09 -2.67
N ILE A 80 4.53 9.23 -1.89
CA ILE A 80 4.26 9.09 -0.45
C ILE A 80 4.71 10.35 0.28
N LYS A 81 5.93 10.84 0.04
CA LYS A 81 6.47 12.06 0.63
C LYS A 81 5.60 13.28 0.37
N ASP A 82 5.06 13.39 -0.84
CA ASP A 82 4.20 14.51 -1.25
C ASP A 82 2.74 14.35 -0.77
N GLY A 83 2.42 13.28 -0.02
CA GLY A 83 1.07 13.00 0.44
C GLY A 83 0.08 12.72 -0.67
N LYS A 84 0.53 12.15 -1.79
CA LYS A 84 -0.31 11.75 -2.92
C LYS A 84 -0.75 10.29 -2.82
N ILE A 85 0.04 9.49 -2.12
CA ILE A 85 -0.25 8.07 -1.86
C ILE A 85 0.03 7.80 -0.38
N TRP A 86 -0.79 6.98 0.23
CA TRP A 86 -0.64 6.51 1.61
C TRP A 86 -0.60 4.99 1.66
N LEU A 87 -0.04 4.47 2.74
CA LEU A 87 -0.20 3.07 3.10
C LEU A 87 -1.57 2.88 3.76
N GLY A 88 -2.20 1.74 3.49
CA GLY A 88 -3.48 1.40 4.11
C GLY A 88 -3.33 1.08 5.60
N ARG A 89 -4.46 0.85 6.26
CA ARG A 89 -4.53 0.63 7.72
C ARG A 89 -3.79 -0.61 8.25
N THR A 90 -3.41 -1.55 7.38
CA THR A 90 -2.53 -2.65 7.78
C THR A 90 -1.14 -2.10 7.99
N LEU A 91 -0.61 -2.25 9.19
CA LEU A 91 0.71 -1.75 9.58
C LEU A 91 1.77 -2.20 8.57
N PHE A 92 2.67 -1.29 8.20
CA PHE A 92 3.80 -1.58 7.30
C PHE A 92 4.69 -2.73 7.81
N THR A 93 4.90 -2.80 9.12
CA THR A 93 5.53 -3.95 9.80
C THR A 93 4.55 -5.10 9.94
N GLY A 94 3.36 -4.93 9.38
CA GLY A 94 2.18 -5.66 9.72
C GLY A 94 2.18 -7.03 9.14
N LYS A 95 1.78 -7.82 10.01
CA LYS A 95 1.24 -9.11 9.71
C LYS A 95 -0.14 -8.85 9.11
N MET A 96 -0.28 -9.03 7.81
CA MET A 96 -1.60 -9.14 7.21
C MET A 96 -2.40 -10.17 8.01
N PRO A 97 -3.72 -10.00 8.13
CA PRO A 97 -4.55 -11.00 8.77
C PRO A 97 -4.40 -12.37 8.08
N PHE A 98 -4.75 -13.39 8.82
CA PHE A 98 -4.83 -14.73 8.24
C PHE A 98 -6.08 -14.86 7.38
N PHE A 99 -5.92 -15.33 6.16
CA PHE A 99 -6.99 -15.59 5.21
C PHE A 99 -7.24 -17.09 5.10
N LYS A 100 -8.50 -17.47 5.06
CA LYS A 100 -8.89 -18.87 4.82
C LYS A 100 -8.48 -19.26 3.40
N VAL A 101 -7.85 -20.41 3.28
CA VAL A 101 -7.41 -20.96 1.98
C VAL A 101 -8.10 -22.33 1.74
N PRO A 102 -8.18 -22.80 0.48
CA PRO A 102 -8.65 -24.13 0.18
C PRO A 102 -7.87 -25.20 0.95
N ASN A 103 -8.53 -26.33 1.27
CA ASN A 103 -7.90 -27.39 2.07
C ASN A 103 -6.76 -28.11 1.34
N ASP A 104 -6.70 -28.02 0.03
CA ASP A 104 -5.66 -28.54 -0.86
C ASP A 104 -4.54 -27.52 -1.14
N TYR A 105 -4.58 -26.36 -0.47
CA TYR A 105 -3.57 -25.31 -0.64
C TYR A 105 -2.21 -25.79 -0.15
N ASP A 106 -1.17 -25.56 -0.98
CA ASP A 106 0.21 -25.86 -0.58
C ASP A 106 0.69 -24.91 0.54
N ILE A 107 0.84 -25.48 1.74
CA ILE A 107 1.27 -24.76 2.95
C ILE A 107 2.80 -24.76 3.15
N ASN A 108 3.57 -25.37 2.24
CA ASN A 108 5.02 -25.41 2.33
C ASN A 108 5.62 -24.01 2.35
N ASN A 109 6.55 -23.75 3.27
CA ASN A 109 7.28 -22.51 3.43
C ASN A 109 6.42 -21.26 3.77
N SER A 110 5.20 -21.42 4.26
CA SER A 110 4.35 -20.30 4.66
C SER A 110 3.90 -20.40 6.11
N ARG A 111 3.65 -19.25 6.73
CA ARG A 111 3.03 -19.18 8.05
C ARG A 111 1.54 -19.48 7.91
N PHE A 112 1.09 -20.55 8.56
CA PHE A 112 -0.31 -20.96 8.51
C PHE A 112 -0.82 -21.33 9.91
N GLU A 113 -2.13 -21.34 10.07
CA GLU A 113 -2.85 -21.79 11.24
C GLU A 113 -3.95 -22.76 10.79
N VAL A 114 -4.08 -23.86 11.50
CA VAL A 114 -5.22 -24.77 11.33
C VAL A 114 -6.24 -24.42 12.40
N ARG A 115 -7.44 -24.07 11.98
CA ARG A 115 -8.59 -23.80 12.84
C ARG A 115 -9.67 -24.86 12.64
N GLU A 116 -10.68 -24.88 13.50
CA GLU A 116 -11.77 -25.87 13.43
C GLU A 116 -12.49 -25.86 12.06
N ASP A 117 -12.54 -24.70 11.41
CA ASP A 117 -13.26 -24.46 10.16
C ASP A 117 -12.38 -24.48 8.91
N GLY A 118 -11.06 -24.75 9.04
CA GLY A 118 -10.15 -24.86 7.90
C GLY A 118 -8.74 -24.33 8.11
N ILE A 119 -8.00 -24.21 7.01
CA ILE A 119 -6.62 -23.76 6.99
C ILE A 119 -6.59 -22.26 6.69
N TYR A 120 -5.78 -21.54 7.45
CA TYR A 120 -5.59 -20.09 7.30
C TYR A 120 -4.13 -19.76 7.02
N LYS A 121 -3.88 -18.95 6.02
CA LYS A 121 -2.53 -18.49 5.64
C LYS A 121 -2.36 -17.02 5.91
N GLN A 122 -1.18 -16.65 6.46
CA GLN A 122 -0.76 -15.26 6.57
C GLN A 122 0.03 -14.84 5.34
N VAL A 123 -0.38 -13.77 4.69
CA VAL A 123 0.36 -13.15 3.59
C VAL A 123 1.37 -12.17 4.18
N ASN A 124 2.64 -12.34 3.83
CA ASN A 124 3.73 -11.50 4.32
C ASN A 124 4.27 -10.61 3.18
N ALA A 125 5.02 -9.58 3.57
CA ALA A 125 5.72 -8.67 2.67
C ALA A 125 4.83 -7.90 1.69
N VAL A 126 3.54 -7.75 2.00
CA VAL A 126 2.60 -6.94 1.21
C VAL A 126 1.88 -5.94 2.10
N CYS A 127 1.53 -4.81 1.52
CA CYS A 127 0.68 -3.80 2.15
C CYS A 127 -0.27 -3.17 1.13
N TRP A 128 -1.22 -2.42 1.62
CA TRP A 128 -2.13 -1.64 0.79
C TRP A 128 -1.51 -0.29 0.45
N PHE A 129 -1.68 0.14 -0.79
CA PHE A 129 -1.37 1.47 -1.28
C PHE A 129 -2.67 2.13 -1.74
N THR A 130 -2.87 3.39 -1.39
CA THR A 130 -4.10 4.12 -1.74
C THR A 130 -3.84 5.61 -1.83
N ASN A 131 -4.63 6.31 -2.64
CA ASN A 131 -4.75 7.77 -2.63
C ASN A 131 -6.13 8.24 -2.13
N ILE A 132 -6.95 7.31 -1.64
CA ILE A 132 -8.23 7.62 -1.02
C ILE A 132 -7.97 8.13 0.39
N TYR A 133 -8.40 9.38 0.64
CA TYR A 133 -8.21 10.04 1.93
C TYR A 133 -8.81 9.24 3.09
N ASN A 134 -8.03 9.10 4.17
CA ASN A 134 -8.46 8.54 5.43
C ASN A 134 -8.10 9.51 6.57
N GLN A 135 -8.98 9.65 7.57
CA GLN A 135 -8.77 10.55 8.71
C GLN A 135 -7.48 10.24 9.52
N THR A 136 -7.07 8.98 9.57
CA THR A 136 -5.82 8.55 10.24
C THR A 136 -4.56 9.14 9.61
N ASN A 137 -4.62 9.62 8.37
CA ASN A 137 -3.47 10.20 7.67
C ASN A 137 -3.11 11.62 8.15
N LYS A 138 -3.89 12.19 9.09
CA LYS A 138 -3.66 13.51 9.68
C LYS A 138 -3.36 13.47 11.18
N GLU A 139 -3.10 12.30 11.74
CA GLU A 139 -2.68 12.24 13.13
C GLU A 139 -1.38 13.02 13.31
N VAL A 140 -1.45 14.06 14.14
CA VAL A 140 -0.27 14.86 14.50
C VAL A 140 0.57 13.98 15.42
N LEU A 141 1.84 13.85 15.07
CA LEU A 141 2.79 13.13 15.91
C LEU A 141 3.01 13.88 17.22
N ASP A 142 2.73 13.22 18.33
CA ASP A 142 3.13 13.68 19.64
C ASP A 142 4.63 13.40 19.85
N VAL A 143 5.46 14.41 19.65
CA VAL A 143 6.90 14.35 19.88
C VAL A 143 7.23 14.93 21.25
N TYR A 144 8.06 14.24 22.02
CA TYR A 144 8.41 14.62 23.40
C TYR A 144 9.90 14.52 23.72
N CYS A 145 10.70 13.98 22.82
CA CYS A 145 12.14 13.88 22.99
C CYS A 145 12.83 15.20 22.67
N LYS A 146 13.95 15.48 23.35
CA LYS A 146 14.81 16.60 23.04
C LYS A 146 16.03 16.13 22.29
N TYR A 147 16.48 16.98 21.37
CA TYR A 147 17.71 16.75 20.63
C TYR A 147 18.94 16.76 21.54
N ASN A 148 19.85 15.82 21.31
CA ASN A 148 21.23 15.85 21.79
C ASN A 148 22.13 15.07 20.81
N GLU A 149 23.39 15.42 20.70
CA GLU A 149 24.32 14.85 19.73
C GLU A 149 24.66 13.37 19.98
N VAL A 150 24.48 12.89 21.19
CA VAL A 150 24.82 11.50 21.57
C VAL A 150 23.74 10.53 21.11
N ASP A 151 22.47 10.88 21.32
CA ASP A 151 21.33 10.04 20.95
C ASP A 151 20.95 10.17 19.47
N TYR A 152 21.32 11.30 18.85
CA TYR A 152 21.01 11.62 17.46
C TYR A 152 22.29 11.98 16.67
N PRO A 153 23.17 11.03 16.41
CA PRO A 153 24.41 11.28 15.68
C PRO A 153 24.13 11.75 14.26
N LYS A 154 24.99 12.61 13.72
CA LYS A 154 24.93 13.01 12.30
C LYS A 154 25.42 11.88 11.40
N TYR A 155 24.84 11.81 10.19
CA TYR A 155 25.39 10.97 9.13
C TYR A 155 26.69 11.57 8.58
N ASP A 156 27.67 10.71 8.24
CA ASP A 156 28.95 11.16 7.70
C ASP A 156 28.83 11.73 6.28
N ASN A 157 27.85 11.26 5.51
CA ASN A 157 27.71 11.52 4.08
C ASN A 157 26.46 12.34 3.72
N TYR A 158 25.71 12.76 4.70
CA TYR A 158 24.47 13.51 4.49
C TYR A 158 24.21 14.46 5.66
N ASP A 159 23.77 15.70 5.38
CA ASP A 159 23.49 16.68 6.43
C ASP A 159 22.13 16.41 7.09
N ALA A 160 22.11 15.38 7.89
CA ALA A 160 20.95 14.95 8.68
C ALA A 160 21.40 14.25 9.95
N ILE A 161 20.55 14.25 10.95
CA ILE A 161 20.71 13.43 12.15
C ILE A 161 20.02 12.07 11.97
N ASN A 162 20.54 11.03 12.63
CA ASN A 162 19.93 9.71 12.64
C ASN A 162 18.97 9.57 13.83
N CYS A 163 17.74 9.14 13.57
CA CYS A 163 16.76 8.78 14.58
C CYS A 163 16.32 7.32 14.36
N ASP A 164 16.92 6.38 15.05
CA ASP A 164 16.69 4.94 14.88
C ASP A 164 15.29 4.48 15.29
N VAL A 165 14.59 5.27 16.08
CA VAL A 165 13.27 4.93 16.62
C VAL A 165 12.30 6.08 16.37
N PHE A 166 11.30 5.87 15.53
CA PHE A 166 10.32 6.89 15.16
C PHE A 166 9.63 7.56 16.36
N ALA A 167 9.29 6.79 17.39
CA ALA A 167 8.68 7.31 18.62
C ALA A 167 9.60 8.26 19.43
N LYS A 168 10.90 8.33 19.07
CA LYS A 168 11.88 9.20 19.71
C LYS A 168 12.25 10.42 18.88
N LEU A 169 11.44 10.79 17.90
CA LEU A 169 11.68 12.01 17.12
C LEU A 169 11.88 13.22 18.03
N PRO A 170 12.97 14.01 17.86
CA PRO A 170 13.19 15.19 18.66
C PRO A 170 12.23 16.32 18.27
N MET A 171 11.64 17.00 19.26
CA MET A 171 10.68 18.08 19.07
C MET A 171 11.31 19.46 18.82
N ASP A 172 12.61 19.59 19.07
CA ASP A 172 13.36 20.85 19.08
C ASP A 172 14.54 20.85 18.08
N TYR A 173 14.45 20.05 17.01
CA TYR A 173 15.44 20.01 15.94
C TYR A 173 14.82 20.43 14.61
N ASP A 174 15.32 21.54 14.03
CA ASP A 174 14.79 22.13 12.79
C ASP A 174 15.47 21.59 11.51
N GLY A 175 16.44 20.68 11.64
CA GLY A 175 17.18 20.11 10.52
C GLY A 175 16.52 18.87 9.93
N VAL A 176 17.22 18.26 8.97
CA VAL A 176 16.78 17.00 8.35
C VAL A 176 17.01 15.83 9.30
N ILE A 177 16.02 14.97 9.44
CA ILE A 177 16.05 13.80 10.31
C ILE A 177 15.91 12.55 9.45
N GLY A 178 16.88 11.64 9.54
CA GLY A 178 16.77 10.29 8.98
C GLY A 178 15.97 9.40 9.92
N VAL A 179 14.92 8.78 9.40
CA VAL A 179 14.02 7.90 10.16
C VAL A 179 13.95 6.52 9.52
N PRO A 180 13.63 5.46 10.28
CA PRO A 180 13.39 4.15 9.73
C PRO A 180 12.25 4.15 8.70
N ILE A 181 12.34 3.32 7.67
CA ILE A 181 11.27 3.15 6.66
C ILE A 181 9.93 2.73 7.30
N THR A 182 9.97 2.12 8.47
CA THR A 182 8.80 1.72 9.24
C THR A 182 8.03 2.89 9.85
N SER A 183 8.52 4.11 9.65
CA SER A 183 7.86 5.37 10.08
C SER A 183 6.73 5.80 9.13
N LEU A 184 6.59 5.12 8.00
CA LEU A 184 5.57 5.40 6.97
C LEU A 184 4.21 4.84 7.34
#